data_450a096227820976a1ddb00cbdc9173d
#
_entry.id   450a096227820976a1ddb00cbdc9173d
#
_cell.length_a   1.000
_cell.length_b   1.000
_cell.length_c   1.000
_cell.angle_alpha   90.00
_cell.angle_beta   90.00
_cell.angle_gamma   90.00
#
_symmetry.space_group_name_H-M   'P 1'
#
loop_
_entity.id
_entity.type
_entity.pdbx_description
1 polymer ?
#
loop_
_entity_poly.entity_id
_entity_poly.type
_entity_poly.pdbx_seq_one_letter_code
_entity_poly.pdbx_strand_id
1 'polypeptide(L)'
;MIEKLKEKYVFFDVDGTLSEYRYKDRLYGGGCSELGCQSLEDLLFNDLFYKARPLKTMQRVVENLDSNKIFVLGAVTTNTEIEQKYKWLSEHYPNIKRENVFFICSTLLKPEVIIEYCKHYNIDIKQVAFVDDRIDVLRKAETLGIDSYHPSSFTE
;
A
#
# COMPACT_ATOMS: atom_id res chain seq x y z
N MET A 1 -4.54 -18.66 0.56
CA MET A 1 -4.14 -17.36 1.15
C MET A 1 -5.25 -16.31 1.04
N ILE A 2 -5.81 -16.12 -0.14
CA ILE A 2 -6.92 -15.15 -0.35
C ILE A 2 -8.10 -15.42 0.60
N GLU A 3 -8.43 -16.67 0.82
CA GLU A 3 -9.54 -17.06 1.72
C GLU A 3 -9.40 -16.49 3.13
N LYS A 4 -8.17 -16.35 3.62
CA LYS A 4 -7.91 -15.78 4.95
C LYS A 4 -8.25 -14.30 5.04
N LEU A 5 -8.26 -13.61 3.91
CA LEU A 5 -8.52 -12.18 3.83
C LEU A 5 -9.98 -11.83 3.58
N LYS A 6 -10.79 -12.77 3.07
CA LYS A 6 -12.17 -12.49 2.61
C LYS A 6 -13.08 -11.91 3.68
N GLU A 7 -12.89 -12.28 4.91
CA GLU A 7 -13.71 -11.81 6.02
C GLU A 7 -13.08 -10.64 6.79
N LYS A 8 -11.92 -10.16 6.32
CA LYS A 8 -11.15 -9.14 7.03
C LYS A 8 -11.22 -7.78 6.35
N TYR A 9 -10.96 -6.75 7.13
CA TYR A 9 -10.62 -5.41 6.66
C TYR A 9 -9.15 -5.42 6.29
N VAL A 10 -8.82 -5.17 5.03
CA VAL A 10 -7.45 -5.33 4.53
C VAL A 10 -6.87 -3.99 4.11
N PHE A 11 -5.75 -3.63 4.70
CA PHE A 11 -4.98 -2.45 4.35
C PHE A 11 -3.80 -2.85 3.47
N PHE A 12 -3.68 -2.23 2.31
CA PHE A 12 -2.61 -2.49 1.35
C PHE A 12 -1.69 -1.28 1.23
N ASP A 13 -0.38 -1.52 1.28
CA ASP A 13 0.62 -0.57 0.80
C ASP A 13 0.58 -0.48 -0.73
N VAL A 14 1.19 0.54 -1.30
CA VAL A 14 1.23 0.76 -2.75
C VAL A 14 2.55 0.28 -3.35
N ASP A 15 3.65 0.98 -3.08
CA ASP A 15 4.94 0.72 -3.74
C ASP A 15 5.57 -0.59 -3.27
N GLY A 16 5.78 -1.51 -4.20
CA GLY A 16 6.29 -2.84 -3.88
C GLY A 16 5.22 -3.84 -3.42
N THR A 17 3.97 -3.40 -3.25
CA THR A 17 2.84 -4.24 -2.82
C THR A 17 1.79 -4.33 -3.91
N LEU A 18 1.14 -3.24 -4.26
CA LEU A 18 0.18 -3.18 -5.38
C LEU A 18 0.88 -2.89 -6.70
N SER A 19 1.94 -2.09 -6.67
CA SER A 19 2.78 -1.78 -7.82
C SER A 19 4.14 -2.46 -7.71
N GLU A 20 4.79 -2.68 -8.85
CA GLU A 20 6.17 -3.15 -8.85
C GLU A 20 7.10 -2.13 -8.17
N TYR A 21 8.18 -2.65 -7.61
CA TYR A 21 9.27 -1.84 -7.08
C TYR A 21 10.43 -1.91 -8.05
N ARG A 22 10.59 -0.90 -8.91
CA ARG A 22 11.56 -0.93 -10.01
C ARG A 22 12.93 -0.44 -9.57
N TYR A 23 13.53 -1.21 -8.72
CA TYR A 23 14.81 -0.88 -8.13
C TYR A 23 15.93 -0.66 -9.17
N LYS A 24 16.01 -1.53 -10.18
CA LYS A 24 17.05 -1.44 -11.20
C LYS A 24 16.89 -0.21 -12.09
N ASP A 25 15.67 0.17 -12.38
CA ASP A 25 15.38 1.30 -13.23
C ASP A 25 15.33 2.60 -12.44
N ARG A 26 15.52 2.52 -11.14
CA ARG A 26 15.51 3.65 -10.23
C ARG A 26 14.24 4.50 -10.29
N LEU A 27 13.13 3.87 -10.66
CA LEU A 27 11.85 4.54 -10.69
C LEU A 27 11.27 4.71 -9.28
N TYR A 28 11.60 3.77 -8.41
CA TYR A 28 11.24 3.83 -7.01
C TYR A 28 12.47 3.59 -6.18
N GLY A 29 12.42 4.04 -5.02
CA GLY A 29 13.45 3.73 -4.10
C GLY A 29 13.02 4.16 -2.74
N GLY A 30 13.63 3.70 -1.72
CA GLY A 30 13.34 4.10 -0.38
C GLY A 30 13.56 5.59 -0.11
N GLY A 31 13.42 6.39 -1.11
CA GLY A 31 13.60 7.82 -1.10
C GLY A 31 14.83 8.27 -1.88
N CYS A 32 14.84 9.51 -2.27
CA CYS A 32 15.92 10.10 -3.06
C CYS A 32 17.29 9.97 -2.38
N SER A 33 17.30 10.04 -1.07
CA SER A 33 18.53 9.92 -0.29
C SER A 33 19.15 8.54 -0.36
N GLU A 34 18.35 7.50 -0.40
CA GLU A 34 18.83 6.13 -0.47
C GLU A 34 19.32 5.77 -1.87
N LEU A 35 18.63 6.23 -2.86
CA LEU A 35 18.95 5.93 -4.24
C LEU A 35 19.94 6.93 -4.85
N GLY A 36 19.93 8.14 -4.35
CA GLY A 36 20.77 9.22 -4.86
C GLY A 36 20.56 9.50 -6.34
N CYS A 37 19.44 9.06 -6.90
CA CYS A 37 19.28 8.97 -8.33
C CYS A 37 18.01 9.60 -8.86
N GLN A 38 17.07 9.91 -7.98
CA GLN A 38 15.86 10.58 -8.39
C GLN A 38 15.95 12.04 -7.99
N SER A 39 15.95 12.90 -8.99
CA SER A 39 15.86 14.33 -8.76
C SER A 39 14.44 14.69 -8.32
N LEU A 40 14.30 15.85 -7.70
CA LEU A 40 12.97 16.39 -7.41
C LEU A 40 12.17 16.57 -8.68
N GLU A 41 12.83 16.89 -9.79
CA GLU A 41 12.22 17.03 -11.10
C GLU A 41 11.58 15.72 -11.57
N ASP A 42 12.29 14.59 -11.42
CA ASP A 42 11.76 13.27 -11.78
C ASP A 42 10.51 12.94 -10.98
N LEU A 43 10.53 13.22 -9.68
CA LEU A 43 9.38 12.96 -8.81
C LEU A 43 8.16 13.83 -9.13
N LEU A 44 8.39 15.08 -9.53
CA LEU A 44 7.32 16.04 -9.73
C LEU A 44 6.78 16.07 -11.16
N PHE A 45 7.63 15.83 -12.17
CA PHE A 45 7.27 16.13 -13.56
C PHE A 45 7.31 14.95 -14.53
N ASN A 46 7.88 13.84 -14.16
CA ASN A 46 8.03 12.68 -15.06
C ASN A 46 7.03 11.56 -14.83
N ASP A 47 5.95 11.81 -14.11
CA ASP A 47 4.88 10.82 -13.83
C ASP A 47 5.40 9.49 -13.31
N LEU A 48 6.43 9.55 -12.49
CA LEU A 48 7.17 8.40 -12.01
C LEU A 48 6.27 7.32 -11.40
N PHE A 49 5.40 7.73 -10.50
CA PHE A 49 4.50 6.81 -9.80
C PHE A 49 3.36 6.34 -10.70
N TYR A 50 2.94 7.18 -11.62
CA TYR A 50 1.87 6.86 -12.55
C TYR A 50 2.28 5.79 -13.58
N LYS A 51 3.56 5.73 -13.94
CA LYS A 51 4.10 4.77 -14.92
C LYS A 51 4.40 3.39 -14.35
N ALA A 52 4.23 3.20 -13.06
CA ALA A 52 4.48 1.91 -12.42
C ALA A 52 3.55 0.82 -12.96
N ARG A 53 4.06 -0.39 -13.07
CA ARG A 53 3.22 -1.52 -13.46
C ARG A 53 2.54 -2.13 -12.23
N PRO A 54 1.27 -2.48 -12.33
CA PRO A 54 0.60 -3.19 -11.26
C PRO A 54 1.10 -4.64 -11.17
N LEU A 55 1.09 -5.19 -9.97
CA LEU A 55 1.40 -6.60 -9.76
C LEU A 55 0.13 -7.42 -10.04
N LYS A 56 0.16 -8.23 -11.08
CA LYS A 56 -1.00 -9.02 -11.52
C LYS A 56 -1.55 -9.94 -10.42
N THR A 57 -0.66 -10.52 -9.63
CA THR A 57 -1.06 -11.34 -8.48
C THR A 57 -1.91 -10.53 -7.50
N MET A 58 -1.47 -9.31 -7.21
CA MET A 58 -2.18 -8.46 -6.27
C MET A 58 -3.49 -7.91 -6.86
N GLN A 59 -3.54 -7.65 -8.16
CA GLN A 59 -4.81 -7.31 -8.82
C GLN A 59 -5.83 -8.43 -8.61
N ARG A 60 -5.42 -9.68 -8.81
CA ARG A 60 -6.28 -10.84 -8.59
C ARG A 60 -6.74 -10.94 -7.13
N VAL A 61 -5.83 -10.72 -6.18
CA VAL A 61 -6.18 -10.72 -4.75
C VAL A 61 -7.25 -9.68 -4.47
N VAL A 62 -7.01 -8.44 -4.86
CA VAL A 62 -7.91 -7.32 -4.60
C VAL A 62 -9.27 -7.51 -5.27
N GLU A 63 -9.31 -8.02 -6.50
CA GLU A 63 -10.55 -8.30 -7.22
C GLU A 63 -11.44 -9.34 -6.52
N ASN A 64 -10.86 -10.22 -5.74
CA ASN A 64 -11.58 -11.26 -5.00
C ASN A 64 -12.02 -10.86 -3.59
N LEU A 65 -11.73 -9.63 -3.18
CA LEU A 65 -12.09 -9.14 -1.86
C LEU A 65 -13.28 -8.17 -1.92
N ASP A 66 -13.95 -8.00 -0.78
CA ASP A 66 -15.07 -7.06 -0.65
C ASP A 66 -14.56 -5.62 -0.72
N SER A 67 -15.02 -4.87 -1.73
CA SER A 67 -14.62 -3.48 -1.93
C SER A 67 -14.94 -2.56 -0.75
N ASN A 68 -15.88 -2.93 0.11
CA ASN A 68 -16.20 -2.17 1.32
C ASN A 68 -15.18 -2.38 2.46
N LYS A 69 -14.34 -3.39 2.32
CA LYS A 69 -13.36 -3.77 3.36
C LYS A 69 -11.91 -3.66 2.88
N ILE A 70 -11.69 -3.07 1.72
CA ILE A 70 -10.35 -2.85 1.18
C ILE A 70 -9.94 -1.40 1.39
N PHE A 71 -8.74 -1.21 1.91
CA PHE A 71 -8.15 0.10 2.17
C PHE A 71 -6.74 0.15 1.59
N VAL A 72 -6.32 1.33 1.20
CA VAL A 72 -4.93 1.60 0.82
C VAL A 72 -4.33 2.55 1.83
N LEU A 73 -3.14 2.24 2.28
CA LEU A 73 -2.37 3.06 3.20
C LEU A 73 -0.95 3.21 2.67
N GLY A 74 -0.71 4.28 1.97
CA GLY A 74 0.56 4.58 1.32
C GLY A 74 1.32 5.71 2.00
N ALA A 75 2.65 5.68 1.92
CA ALA A 75 3.50 6.79 2.36
C ALA A 75 3.87 7.65 1.16
N VAL A 76 3.76 8.96 1.30
CA VAL A 76 4.03 9.93 0.23
C VAL A 76 4.80 11.13 0.77
N THR A 77 5.50 11.82 -0.12
CA THR A 77 6.29 13.01 0.24
C THR A 77 5.76 14.29 -0.38
N THR A 78 4.99 14.23 -1.45
CA THR A 78 4.51 15.41 -2.18
C THR A 78 3.05 15.26 -2.58
N ASN A 79 2.38 16.40 -2.83
CA ASN A 79 1.02 16.40 -3.35
C ASN A 79 0.94 15.83 -4.77
N THR A 80 1.97 16.04 -5.57
CA THR A 80 2.03 15.47 -6.94
C THR A 80 2.04 13.95 -6.90
N GLU A 81 2.79 13.37 -5.97
CA GLU A 81 2.80 11.92 -5.75
C GLU A 81 1.42 11.41 -5.37
N ILE A 82 0.71 12.12 -4.51
CA ILE A 82 -0.66 11.77 -4.10
C ILE A 82 -1.57 11.72 -5.32
N GLU A 83 -1.55 12.75 -6.16
CA GLU A 83 -2.39 12.83 -7.36
C GLU A 83 -2.07 11.70 -8.35
N GLN A 84 -0.79 11.43 -8.58
CA GLN A 84 -0.36 10.34 -9.44
C GLN A 84 -0.82 8.99 -8.92
N LYS A 85 -0.71 8.74 -7.63
CA LYS A 85 -1.13 7.48 -7.02
C LYS A 85 -2.64 7.30 -7.03
N TYR A 86 -3.42 8.34 -6.79
CA TYR A 86 -4.88 8.26 -6.94
C TYR A 86 -5.29 7.89 -8.36
N LYS A 87 -4.70 8.53 -9.36
CA LYS A 87 -4.99 8.25 -10.76
C LYS A 87 -4.60 6.83 -11.13
N TRP A 88 -3.41 6.41 -10.69
CA TRP A 88 -2.90 5.07 -10.91
C TRP A 88 -3.81 4.00 -10.29
N LEU A 89 -4.23 4.19 -9.04
CA LEU A 89 -5.15 3.27 -8.37
C LEU A 89 -6.49 3.17 -9.09
N SER A 90 -7.04 4.29 -9.54
CA SER A 90 -8.33 4.28 -10.25
C SER A 90 -8.27 3.50 -11.57
N GLU A 91 -7.13 3.45 -12.23
CA GLU A 91 -6.94 2.71 -13.47
C GLU A 91 -6.64 1.23 -13.26
N HIS A 92 -5.83 0.90 -12.27
CA HIS A 92 -5.32 -0.46 -12.08
C HIS A 92 -6.05 -1.27 -11.01
N TYR A 93 -6.73 -0.60 -10.09
CA TYR A 93 -7.47 -1.20 -8.98
C TYR A 93 -8.84 -0.53 -8.82
N PRO A 94 -9.72 -0.61 -9.84
CA PRO A 94 -10.95 0.17 -9.87
C PRO A 94 -11.96 -0.20 -8.78
N ASN A 95 -11.83 -1.38 -8.17
CA ASN A 95 -12.69 -1.80 -7.07
C ASN A 95 -12.28 -1.21 -5.70
N ILE A 96 -11.15 -0.53 -5.62
CA ILE A 96 -10.77 0.20 -4.41
C ILE A 96 -11.47 1.56 -4.41
N LYS A 97 -12.28 1.80 -3.40
CA LYS A 97 -12.99 3.07 -3.26
C LYS A 97 -12.05 4.19 -2.88
N ARG A 98 -12.21 5.37 -3.51
CA ARG A 98 -11.34 6.51 -3.21
C ARG A 98 -11.39 6.94 -1.75
N GLU A 99 -12.55 6.87 -1.11
CA GLU A 99 -12.71 7.20 0.31
C GLU A 99 -11.95 6.25 1.25
N ASN A 100 -11.50 5.11 0.72
CA ASN A 100 -10.72 4.11 1.46
C ASN A 100 -9.21 4.19 1.18
N VAL A 101 -8.77 5.25 0.50
CA VAL A 101 -7.34 5.47 0.18
C VAL A 101 -6.78 6.55 1.09
N PHE A 102 -5.75 6.21 1.84
CA PHE A 102 -5.10 7.10 2.80
C PHE A 102 -3.61 7.22 2.49
N PHE A 103 -3.10 8.45 2.51
CA PHE A 103 -1.68 8.72 2.35
C PHE A 103 -1.13 9.42 3.58
N ILE A 104 -0.01 8.95 4.08
CA ILE A 104 0.67 9.49 5.25
C ILE A 104 2.13 9.82 4.91
N CYS A 105 2.78 10.61 5.75
CA CYS A 105 4.14 11.06 5.50
C CYS A 105 5.23 10.11 6.03
N SER A 106 4.87 9.09 6.79
CA SER A 106 5.84 8.16 7.37
C SER A 106 5.35 6.72 7.33
N THR A 107 6.11 5.87 6.64
CA THR A 107 5.85 4.43 6.57
C THR A 107 5.83 3.78 7.96
N LEU A 108 6.69 4.23 8.87
CA LEU A 108 6.79 3.65 10.21
C LEU A 108 5.55 3.88 11.07
N LEU A 109 4.70 4.84 10.71
CA LEU A 109 3.47 5.13 11.43
C LEU A 109 2.26 4.34 10.92
N LYS A 110 2.40 3.56 9.86
CA LYS A 110 1.28 2.80 9.28
C LYS A 110 0.54 1.92 10.30
N PRO A 111 1.24 1.12 11.13
CA PRO A 111 0.53 0.30 12.11
C PRO A 111 -0.32 1.10 13.08
N GLU A 112 0.20 2.23 13.58
CA GLU A 112 -0.56 3.10 14.49
C GLU A 112 -1.78 3.73 13.81
N VAL A 113 -1.65 4.10 12.55
CA VAL A 113 -2.77 4.64 11.76
C VAL A 113 -3.89 3.60 11.66
N ILE A 114 -3.54 2.34 11.40
CA ILE A 114 -4.51 1.24 11.36
C ILE A 114 -5.22 1.09 12.71
N ILE A 115 -4.47 1.12 13.80
CA ILE A 115 -5.03 1.02 15.15
C ILE A 115 -6.02 2.16 15.42
N GLU A 116 -5.64 3.39 15.09
CA GLU A 116 -6.52 4.55 15.30
C GLU A 116 -7.77 4.49 14.43
N TYR A 117 -7.65 4.03 13.19
CA TYR A 117 -8.79 3.80 12.32
C TYR A 117 -9.78 2.80 12.95
N CYS A 118 -9.25 1.67 13.43
CA CYS A 118 -10.07 0.64 14.06
C CYS A 118 -10.78 1.15 15.32
N LYS A 119 -10.11 1.95 16.14
CA LYS A 119 -10.73 2.56 17.32
C LYS A 119 -11.86 3.50 16.92
N HIS A 120 -11.63 4.33 15.92
CA HIS A 120 -12.62 5.31 15.48
C HIS A 120 -13.90 4.64 14.94
N TYR A 121 -13.76 3.56 14.19
CA TYR A 121 -14.87 2.85 13.56
C TYR A 121 -15.31 1.60 14.33
N ASN A 122 -14.80 1.40 15.52
CA ASN A 122 -15.16 0.26 16.40
C ASN A 122 -14.97 -1.10 15.70
N ILE A 123 -13.82 -1.25 15.04
CA ILE A 123 -13.42 -2.50 14.38
C ILE A 123 -12.48 -3.27 15.30
N ASP A 124 -12.75 -4.56 15.52
CA ASP A 124 -11.84 -5.43 16.27
C ASP A 124 -10.56 -5.63 15.45
N ILE A 125 -9.40 -5.39 16.07
CA ILE A 125 -8.10 -5.54 15.42
C ILE A 125 -7.87 -6.95 14.90
N LYS A 126 -8.48 -7.96 15.48
CA LYS A 126 -8.42 -9.34 15.00
C LYS A 126 -9.07 -9.55 13.64
N GLN A 127 -9.92 -8.61 13.22
CA GLN A 127 -10.58 -8.63 11.92
C GLN A 127 -9.81 -7.87 10.85
N VAL A 128 -8.59 -7.43 11.16
CA VAL A 128 -7.78 -6.61 10.26
C VAL A 128 -6.59 -7.39 9.76
N ALA A 129 -6.28 -7.22 8.48
CA ALA A 129 -5.03 -7.69 7.87
C ALA A 129 -4.30 -6.52 7.22
N PHE A 130 -3.00 -6.61 7.20
CA PHE A 130 -2.12 -5.60 6.60
C PHE A 130 -1.15 -6.27 5.64
N VAL A 131 -1.04 -5.73 4.44
CA VAL A 131 -0.15 -6.23 3.39
C VAL A 131 0.83 -5.13 3.00
N ASP A 132 2.11 -5.37 3.23
CA ASP A 132 3.18 -4.40 2.98
C ASP A 132 4.46 -5.15 2.61
N ASP A 133 5.32 -4.57 1.81
CA ASP A 133 6.58 -5.19 1.40
C ASP A 133 7.73 -4.98 2.40
N ARG A 134 7.56 -4.10 3.38
CA ARG A 134 8.58 -3.81 4.38
C ARG A 134 8.43 -4.68 5.62
N ILE A 135 9.42 -5.53 5.83
CA ILE A 135 9.42 -6.49 6.95
C ILE A 135 9.42 -5.79 8.32
N ASP A 136 10.13 -4.67 8.46
CA ASP A 136 10.17 -3.92 9.71
C ASP A 136 8.78 -3.37 10.09
N VAL A 137 8.03 -2.89 9.11
CA VAL A 137 6.68 -2.37 9.31
C VAL A 137 5.70 -3.50 9.65
N LEU A 138 5.81 -4.64 8.95
CA LEU A 138 5.00 -5.82 9.23
C LEU A 138 5.24 -6.36 10.66
N ARG A 139 6.50 -6.43 11.09
CA ARG A 139 6.84 -6.88 12.44
C ARG A 139 6.24 -5.95 13.50
N LYS A 140 6.32 -4.66 13.28
CA LYS A 140 5.70 -3.69 14.18
C LYS A 140 4.19 -3.88 14.25
N ALA A 141 3.54 -4.09 13.11
CA ALA A 141 2.11 -4.34 13.05
C ALA A 141 1.72 -5.60 13.82
N GLU A 142 2.49 -6.66 13.68
CA GLU A 142 2.25 -7.93 14.41
C GLU A 142 2.37 -7.73 15.93
N THR A 143 3.30 -6.92 16.40
CA THR A 143 3.40 -6.63 17.84
C THR A 143 2.18 -5.90 18.38
N LEU A 144 1.44 -5.22 17.51
CA LEU A 144 0.20 -4.52 17.85
C LEU A 144 -1.06 -5.40 17.65
N GLY A 145 -0.88 -6.65 17.26
CA GLY A 145 -1.98 -7.60 17.07
C GLY A 145 -2.60 -7.59 15.67
N ILE A 146 -1.98 -6.92 14.71
CA ILE A 146 -2.45 -6.89 13.33
C ILE A 146 -1.89 -8.09 12.57
N ASP A 147 -2.76 -8.86 11.92
CA ASP A 147 -2.37 -9.97 11.05
C ASP A 147 -1.70 -9.42 9.79
N SER A 148 -0.43 -9.75 9.56
CA SER A 148 0.40 -9.06 8.56
C SER A 148 0.99 -10.02 7.56
N TYR A 149 1.00 -9.61 6.29
CA TYR A 149 1.44 -10.43 5.16
C TYR A 149 2.37 -9.66 4.24
N HIS A 150 3.44 -10.30 3.82
CA HIS A 150 4.26 -9.82 2.71
C HIS A 150 3.59 -10.19 1.38
N PRO A 151 3.69 -9.38 0.31
CA PRO A 151 3.08 -9.69 -0.99
C PRO A 151 3.49 -11.05 -1.56
N SER A 152 4.69 -11.52 -1.26
CA SER A 152 5.16 -12.83 -1.70
C SER A 152 4.33 -14.00 -1.16
N SER A 153 3.54 -13.78 -0.12
CA SER A 153 2.64 -14.80 0.41
C SER A 153 1.51 -15.18 -0.56
N PHE A 154 1.30 -14.39 -1.59
CA PHE A 154 0.21 -14.56 -2.56
C PHE A 154 0.65 -15.08 -3.92
N THR A 155 1.87 -15.55 -4.06
CA THR A 155 2.49 -15.94 -5.34
C THR A 155 2.20 -17.38 -5.76
N GLU A 156 1.12 -17.96 -5.34
CA GLU A 156 0.72 -19.30 -5.78
C GLU A 156 -0.01 -19.29 -7.12
#